data_917600b5559b5c0507aaa7b75da025fe
#
_entry.id   917600b5559b5c0507aaa7b75da025fe
#
_cell.length_a   1.000
_cell.length_b   1.000
_cell.length_c   1.000
_cell.angle_alpha   90.00
_cell.angle_beta   90.00
_cell.angle_gamma   90.00
#
_symmetry.space_group_name_H-M   'P 1'
#
loop_
_entity.id
_entity.type
_entity.pdbx_description
1 polymer ?
#
loop_
_entity_poly.entity_id
_entity_poly.type
_entity_poly.pdbx_seq_one_letter_code
_entity_poly.pdbx_strand_id
1 'polypeptide(L)'
;MFSSFVLMGTIVLSLLYSAGMLMRVTYISIDQMIWFHGSINAFFVILPGLIGWLIEGPKDQLKQKDFPISKVHGRFHLISFQEERVHDREKLGLVDSLDELNGTTFSADRVSPVIRRFYENPMAFMLKAAVSFHWWVRPFVFLLQPVFKKIGQLYLGSSRIPYEMPGSLCRFQHPKEERENVRAWIRHNEKGEQVFFALYALHHDAAAGYMNIALPLPYSQLTAILKPFNEKEDFLLKSTCPKGSTGDEGLYLHTPFITMKLPMEESFHMKPETDQSLTAVHQMKLFGIPFLTIHYHIDSESHHVSQ
;
A
#
# COMPACT_ATOMS: atom_id res chain seq x y z
N MET A 1 11.28 -23.51 19.69
CA MET A 1 12.34 -24.38 20.30
C MET A 1 13.41 -24.79 19.29
N PHE A 2 13.08 -25.42 18.14
CA PHE A 2 14.08 -25.86 17.17
C PHE A 2 15.04 -24.74 16.71
N SER A 3 14.52 -23.60 16.26
CA SER A 3 15.33 -22.45 15.84
C SER A 3 16.28 -21.92 16.92
N SER A 4 15.89 -22.00 18.18
CA SER A 4 16.71 -21.55 19.31
C SER A 4 17.93 -22.48 19.53
N PHE A 5 17.76 -23.79 19.35
CA PHE A 5 18.88 -24.74 19.40
C PHE A 5 19.87 -24.53 18.25
N VAL A 6 19.36 -24.32 17.05
CA VAL A 6 20.21 -24.05 15.89
C VAL A 6 20.95 -22.73 16.06
N LEU A 7 20.30 -21.70 16.59
CA LEU A 7 20.93 -20.41 16.88
C LEU A 7 22.10 -20.56 17.88
N MET A 8 21.95 -21.37 18.91
CA MET A 8 23.06 -21.71 19.83
C MET A 8 24.25 -22.35 19.10
N GLY A 9 23.98 -23.26 18.18
CA GLY A 9 25.03 -23.88 17.35
C GLY A 9 25.77 -22.86 16.48
N THR A 10 25.07 -21.92 15.88
CA THR A 10 25.71 -20.86 15.05
C THR A 10 26.48 -19.84 15.88
N ILE A 11 26.08 -19.58 17.12
CA ILE A 11 26.86 -18.77 18.08
C ILE A 11 28.19 -19.48 18.41
N VAL A 12 28.17 -20.80 18.61
CA VAL A 12 29.41 -21.57 18.84
C VAL A 12 30.35 -21.48 17.65
N LEU A 13 29.86 -21.57 16.42
CA LEU A 13 30.68 -21.36 15.20
C LEU A 13 31.31 -19.96 15.17
N SER A 14 30.57 -18.94 15.56
CA SER A 14 31.08 -17.56 15.62
C SER A 14 32.18 -17.43 16.71
N LEU A 15 31.99 -18.08 17.86
CA LEU A 15 33.00 -18.09 18.93
C LEU A 15 34.27 -18.83 18.51
N LEU A 16 34.16 -19.98 17.83
CA LEU A 16 35.30 -20.71 17.31
C LEU A 16 36.09 -19.91 16.27
N TYR A 17 35.39 -19.21 15.38
CA TYR A 17 36.03 -18.31 14.42
C TYR A 17 36.78 -17.18 15.15
N SER A 18 36.14 -16.52 16.12
CA SER A 18 36.73 -15.44 16.89
C SER A 18 37.93 -15.89 17.72
N ALA A 19 37.84 -17.08 18.35
CA ALA A 19 38.95 -17.67 19.10
C ALA A 19 40.13 -18.03 18.18
N GLY A 20 39.86 -18.55 16.99
CA GLY A 20 40.86 -18.82 15.98
C GLY A 20 41.62 -17.56 15.57
N MET A 21 40.89 -16.46 15.33
CA MET A 21 41.50 -15.17 15.03
C MET A 21 42.42 -14.66 16.15
N LEU A 22 41.96 -14.79 17.40
CA LEU A 22 42.73 -14.36 18.57
C LEU A 22 44.00 -15.22 18.77
N MET A 23 43.89 -16.53 18.59
CA MET A 23 45.00 -17.49 18.74
C MET A 23 45.91 -17.59 17.52
N ARG A 24 45.57 -16.86 16.43
CA ARG A 24 46.25 -16.97 15.11
C ARG A 24 46.27 -18.39 14.53
N VAL A 25 45.21 -19.15 14.82
CA VAL A 25 45.02 -20.51 14.32
C VAL A 25 43.72 -20.53 13.51
N THR A 26 43.75 -21.03 12.29
CA THR A 26 42.54 -21.11 11.45
C THR A 26 41.76 -22.36 11.77
N TYR A 27 40.81 -22.29 12.71
CA TYR A 27 39.86 -23.37 12.97
C TYR A 27 38.77 -23.43 11.89
N ILE A 28 38.30 -22.26 11.44
CA ILE A 28 37.25 -22.12 10.42
C ILE A 28 37.68 -20.95 9.51
N SER A 29 37.63 -21.13 8.20
CA SER A 29 37.91 -20.04 7.26
C SER A 29 36.72 -19.07 7.19
N ILE A 30 36.97 -17.82 6.74
CA ILE A 30 35.94 -16.81 6.59
C ILE A 30 34.83 -17.27 5.62
N ASP A 31 35.18 -17.96 4.52
CA ASP A 31 34.24 -18.47 3.54
C ASP A 31 33.36 -19.57 4.14
N GLN A 32 33.94 -20.47 4.93
CA GLN A 32 33.21 -21.49 5.67
C GLN A 32 32.27 -20.84 6.73
N MET A 33 32.74 -19.82 7.41
CA MET A 33 31.92 -19.08 8.38
C MET A 33 30.73 -18.42 7.69
N ILE A 34 30.94 -17.71 6.58
CA ILE A 34 29.87 -17.06 5.84
C ILE A 34 28.85 -18.12 5.34
N TRP A 35 29.35 -19.21 4.77
CA TRP A 35 28.50 -20.23 4.17
C TRP A 35 27.70 -20.99 5.23
N PHE A 36 28.34 -21.51 6.27
CA PHE A 36 27.66 -22.28 7.32
C PHE A 36 26.78 -21.39 8.21
N HIS A 37 27.35 -20.30 8.73
CA HIS A 37 26.58 -19.40 9.62
C HIS A 37 25.42 -18.72 8.88
N GLY A 38 25.67 -18.21 7.67
CA GLY A 38 24.65 -17.56 6.85
C GLY A 38 23.53 -18.51 6.43
N SER A 39 23.89 -19.66 5.83
CA SER A 39 22.90 -20.64 5.34
C SER A 39 22.12 -21.29 6.49
N ILE A 40 22.79 -21.70 7.56
CA ILE A 40 22.13 -22.31 8.72
C ILE A 40 21.16 -21.32 9.36
N ASN A 41 21.55 -20.07 9.55
CA ASN A 41 20.66 -19.06 10.12
C ASN A 41 19.48 -18.75 9.18
N ALA A 42 19.70 -18.62 7.87
CA ALA A 42 18.63 -18.35 6.93
C ALA A 42 17.58 -19.48 6.90
N PHE A 43 18.00 -20.73 6.77
CA PHE A 43 17.09 -21.85 6.57
C PHE A 43 16.58 -22.50 7.86
N PHE A 44 17.35 -22.49 8.95
CA PHE A 44 16.98 -23.20 10.17
C PHE A 44 16.69 -22.31 11.37
N VAL A 45 16.99 -21.01 11.31
CA VAL A 45 16.62 -20.06 12.35
C VAL A 45 15.53 -19.11 11.84
N ILE A 46 15.81 -18.36 10.77
CA ILE A 46 14.91 -17.33 10.29
C ILE A 46 13.63 -17.96 9.70
N LEU A 47 13.77 -18.90 8.77
CA LEU A 47 12.61 -19.48 8.09
C LEU A 47 11.68 -20.23 9.06
N PRO A 48 12.14 -21.18 9.92
CA PRO A 48 11.27 -21.81 10.90
C PRO A 48 10.77 -20.84 11.98
N GLY A 49 11.56 -19.82 12.32
CA GLY A 49 11.14 -18.76 13.23
C GLY A 49 9.95 -17.98 12.66
N LEU A 50 10.01 -17.59 11.39
CA LEU A 50 8.91 -16.93 10.69
C LEU A 50 7.67 -17.84 10.56
N ILE A 51 7.88 -19.12 10.22
CA ILE A 51 6.78 -20.10 10.13
C ILE A 51 6.15 -20.28 11.52
N GLY A 52 6.96 -20.45 12.56
CA GLY A 52 6.47 -20.56 13.94
C GLY A 52 5.70 -19.33 14.39
N TRP A 53 6.20 -18.15 14.05
CA TRP A 53 5.50 -16.89 14.34
C TRP A 53 4.19 -16.77 13.55
N LEU A 54 4.15 -17.22 12.31
CA LEU A 54 2.91 -17.26 11.50
C LEU A 54 1.87 -18.23 12.08
N ILE A 55 2.31 -19.35 12.68
CA ILE A 55 1.41 -20.36 13.26
C ILE A 55 0.97 -19.99 14.68
N GLU A 56 1.89 -19.52 15.52
CA GLU A 56 1.67 -19.23 16.94
C GLU A 56 1.70 -17.73 17.29
N GLY A 57 1.75 -16.85 16.27
CA GLY A 57 1.72 -15.41 16.49
C GLY A 57 0.55 -14.98 17.40
N PRO A 58 0.59 -13.79 17.98
CA PRO A 58 -0.39 -13.36 18.99
C PRO A 58 -1.82 -13.65 18.50
N LYS A 59 -2.50 -14.59 19.15
CA LYS A 59 -3.83 -15.09 18.77
C LYS A 59 -4.87 -13.97 18.67
N ASP A 60 -4.63 -12.85 19.36
CA ASP A 60 -5.49 -11.67 19.30
C ASP A 60 -5.35 -10.87 17.99
N GLN A 61 -4.24 -11.03 17.26
CA GLN A 61 -4.07 -10.43 15.93
C GLN A 61 -4.54 -11.34 14.80
N LEU A 62 -4.71 -12.65 15.06
CA LEU A 62 -5.20 -13.63 14.09
C LEU A 62 -6.72 -13.73 14.07
N LYS A 63 -7.44 -13.08 14.98
CA LYS A 63 -8.87 -12.90 14.80
C LYS A 63 -9.07 -12.10 13.53
N GLN A 64 -9.59 -12.79 12.51
CA GLN A 64 -10.09 -12.14 11.31
C GLN A 64 -11.02 -11.04 11.80
N LYS A 65 -10.60 -9.79 11.63
CA LYS A 65 -11.47 -8.67 11.98
C LYS A 65 -12.69 -8.76 11.08
N ASP A 66 -13.87 -8.56 11.64
CA ASP A 66 -15.15 -8.61 10.93
C ASP A 66 -15.36 -7.35 10.05
N PHE A 67 -14.33 -6.92 9.34
CA PHE A 67 -14.45 -5.89 8.34
C PHE A 67 -14.19 -6.44 6.93
N PRO A 68 -14.84 -5.90 5.90
CA PRO A 68 -14.74 -6.43 4.56
C PRO A 68 -13.35 -6.17 3.97
N ILE A 69 -12.63 -7.26 3.71
CA ILE A 69 -11.35 -7.24 2.99
C ILE A 69 -11.57 -7.86 1.61
N SER A 70 -11.04 -7.23 0.55
CA SER A 70 -11.04 -7.84 -0.77
C SER A 70 -10.22 -9.14 -0.78
N LYS A 71 -10.74 -10.19 -1.37
CA LYS A 71 -10.07 -11.48 -1.59
C LYS A 71 -9.63 -11.67 -3.04
N VAL A 72 -9.61 -10.59 -3.80
CA VAL A 72 -9.22 -10.61 -5.21
C VAL A 72 -7.71 -10.62 -5.31
N HIS A 73 -7.17 -11.64 -5.99
CA HIS A 73 -5.73 -11.82 -6.21
C HIS A 73 -5.43 -11.88 -7.70
N GLY A 74 -4.20 -11.59 -8.09
CA GLY A 74 -3.70 -11.86 -9.43
C GLY A 74 -3.25 -10.63 -10.19
N ARG A 75 -3.07 -10.82 -11.50
CA ARG A 75 -2.73 -9.77 -12.44
C ARG A 75 -4.01 -9.26 -13.09
N PHE A 76 -4.21 -7.97 -13.03
CA PHE A 76 -5.31 -7.34 -13.72
C PHE A 76 -4.73 -6.53 -14.87
N HIS A 77 -4.89 -7.08 -16.09
CA HIS A 77 -4.71 -6.32 -17.33
C HIS A 77 -6.08 -5.87 -17.80
N LEU A 78 -6.18 -4.66 -18.30
CA LEU A 78 -7.40 -4.07 -18.86
C LEU A 78 -8.16 -4.97 -19.84
N ILE A 79 -7.45 -5.90 -20.52
CA ILE A 79 -7.98 -6.80 -21.55
C ILE A 79 -8.82 -7.95 -20.93
N SER A 80 -8.67 -8.27 -19.65
CA SER A 80 -9.43 -9.35 -19.00
C SER A 80 -10.71 -8.88 -18.31
N PHE A 81 -10.91 -7.59 -18.22
CA PHE A 81 -12.19 -7.01 -17.84
C PHE A 81 -13.04 -6.89 -19.09
N GLN A 82 -14.03 -7.77 -19.27
CA GLN A 82 -15.16 -7.41 -20.11
C GLN A 82 -15.76 -6.16 -19.45
N GLU A 83 -15.49 -5.03 -20.09
CA GLU A 83 -16.16 -3.79 -19.81
C GLU A 83 -17.67 -4.03 -19.91
N GLU A 84 -18.34 -4.25 -18.81
CA GLU A 84 -19.68 -3.72 -18.73
C GLU A 84 -19.50 -2.21 -18.81
N ARG A 85 -19.59 -1.71 -20.03
CA ARG A 85 -19.56 -0.28 -20.35
C ARG A 85 -20.76 0.35 -19.67
N VAL A 86 -20.57 0.74 -18.42
CA VAL A 86 -21.47 1.70 -17.83
C VAL A 86 -21.29 2.98 -18.63
N HIS A 87 -22.31 3.36 -19.36
CA HIS A 87 -22.36 4.54 -20.22
C HIS A 87 -22.19 5.87 -19.48
N ASP A 88 -21.90 5.84 -18.19
CA ASP A 88 -21.79 6.99 -17.29
C ASP A 88 -20.35 7.20 -16.76
N ARG A 89 -19.35 7.08 -17.67
CA ARG A 89 -17.93 7.29 -17.34
C ARG A 89 -17.63 8.69 -16.77
N GLU A 90 -18.45 9.67 -17.09
CA GLU A 90 -18.20 11.08 -16.74
C GLU A 90 -18.55 11.43 -15.28
N LYS A 91 -19.23 10.56 -14.53
CA LYS A 91 -19.73 10.87 -13.19
C LYS A 91 -19.35 9.86 -12.09
N LEU A 92 -18.44 8.93 -12.37
CA LEU A 92 -18.03 7.96 -11.35
C LEU A 92 -16.94 8.57 -10.47
N GLY A 93 -17.22 8.67 -9.17
CA GLY A 93 -16.27 9.09 -8.13
C GLY A 93 -15.48 7.95 -7.53
N LEU A 94 -14.46 8.25 -6.74
CA LEU A 94 -13.85 7.30 -5.81
C LEU A 94 -14.82 6.96 -4.68
N VAL A 95 -15.72 7.88 -4.37
CA VAL A 95 -16.89 7.76 -3.50
C VAL A 95 -18.11 8.32 -4.25
N ASP A 96 -19.32 7.94 -3.89
CA ASP A 96 -20.52 8.56 -4.45
C ASP A 96 -20.74 9.95 -3.85
N SER A 97 -20.50 10.08 -2.55
CA SER A 97 -20.43 11.35 -1.82
C SER A 97 -19.33 11.28 -0.76
N LEU A 98 -18.59 12.36 -0.59
CA LEU A 98 -17.60 12.47 0.49
C LEU A 98 -18.26 12.41 1.88
N ASP A 99 -19.56 12.69 1.97
CA ASP A 99 -20.37 12.59 3.19
C ASP A 99 -20.43 11.16 3.74
N GLU A 100 -20.24 10.14 2.91
CA GLU A 100 -20.15 8.75 3.34
C GLU A 100 -18.99 8.46 4.30
N LEU A 101 -17.99 9.35 4.34
CA LEU A 101 -16.87 9.25 5.27
C LEU A 101 -17.08 9.99 6.58
N ASN A 102 -18.21 10.70 6.76
CA ASN A 102 -18.48 11.46 7.98
C ASN A 102 -18.42 10.57 9.23
N GLY A 103 -17.86 11.13 10.29
CA GLY A 103 -17.71 10.42 11.56
C GLY A 103 -17.11 11.31 12.66
N THR A 104 -16.64 10.71 13.73
CA THR A 104 -16.13 11.45 14.90
C THR A 104 -14.88 12.30 14.60
N THR A 105 -14.09 11.92 13.60
CA THR A 105 -12.82 12.59 13.24
C THR A 105 -12.87 13.39 11.96
N PHE A 106 -13.98 13.29 11.22
CA PHE A 106 -14.10 13.88 9.89
C PHE A 106 -15.53 14.38 9.63
N SER A 107 -15.62 15.53 8.98
CA SER A 107 -16.85 16.08 8.40
C SER A 107 -16.55 16.60 7.00
N ALA A 108 -17.29 16.13 6.01
CA ALA A 108 -17.12 16.53 4.61
C ALA A 108 -17.43 18.02 4.37
N ASP A 109 -18.30 18.64 5.18
CA ASP A 109 -18.63 20.08 5.10
C ASP A 109 -17.43 20.99 5.41
N ARG A 110 -16.41 20.46 6.07
CA ARG A 110 -15.19 21.21 6.42
C ARG A 110 -14.10 21.10 5.36
N VAL A 111 -14.30 20.28 4.35
CA VAL A 111 -13.33 20.05 3.28
C VAL A 111 -13.56 21.04 2.15
N SER A 112 -12.45 21.57 1.58
CA SER A 112 -12.54 22.46 0.43
C SER A 112 -13.34 21.83 -0.72
N PRO A 113 -14.19 22.62 -1.42
CA PRO A 113 -15.01 22.13 -2.54
C PRO A 113 -14.21 21.47 -3.67
N VAL A 114 -12.98 21.90 -3.92
CA VAL A 114 -12.13 21.30 -4.97
C VAL A 114 -11.72 19.87 -4.61
N ILE A 115 -11.39 19.60 -3.34
CA ILE A 115 -11.06 18.26 -2.86
C ILE A 115 -12.30 17.37 -2.92
N ARG A 116 -13.45 17.86 -2.50
CA ARG A 116 -14.72 17.13 -2.59
C ARG A 116 -15.01 16.74 -4.04
N ARG A 117 -14.94 17.67 -4.98
CA ARG A 117 -15.13 17.40 -6.41
C ARG A 117 -14.14 16.36 -6.95
N PHE A 118 -12.88 16.40 -6.51
CA PHE A 118 -11.91 15.40 -6.92
C PHE A 118 -12.29 14.00 -6.48
N TYR A 119 -12.75 13.80 -5.25
CA TYR A 119 -13.18 12.48 -4.79
C TYR A 119 -14.46 11.99 -5.44
N GLU A 120 -15.39 12.90 -5.72
CA GLU A 120 -16.69 12.61 -6.32
C GLU A 120 -16.62 12.54 -7.86
N ASN A 121 -15.60 13.11 -8.50
CA ASN A 121 -15.37 13.05 -9.94
C ASN A 121 -13.88 13.20 -10.31
N PRO A 122 -13.01 12.22 -10.01
CA PRO A 122 -11.58 12.32 -10.25
C PRO A 122 -11.20 12.35 -11.74
N MET A 123 -12.10 11.89 -12.62
CA MET A 123 -11.87 11.89 -14.06
C MET A 123 -11.99 13.27 -14.71
N ALA A 124 -12.51 14.27 -13.97
CA ALA A 124 -12.51 15.68 -14.38
C ALA A 124 -11.20 16.41 -14.01
N PHE A 125 -10.19 15.67 -13.54
CA PHE A 125 -8.92 16.22 -13.11
C PHE A 125 -7.74 15.53 -13.78
N MET A 126 -6.75 16.33 -14.17
CA MET A 126 -5.44 15.85 -14.60
C MET A 126 -4.53 15.70 -13.38
N LEU A 127 -3.88 14.56 -13.29
CA LEU A 127 -3.01 14.23 -12.16
C LEU A 127 -1.57 14.08 -12.64
N LYS A 128 -0.67 14.86 -12.03
CA LYS A 128 0.77 14.77 -12.18
C LYS A 128 1.40 14.25 -10.90
N ALA A 129 2.32 13.32 -11.00
CA ALA A 129 2.98 12.69 -9.85
C ALA A 129 4.49 12.82 -9.92
N ALA A 130 5.12 13.17 -8.80
CA ALA A 130 6.56 13.09 -8.60
C ALA A 130 6.85 12.04 -7.52
N VAL A 131 7.54 10.96 -7.90
CA VAL A 131 7.77 9.80 -7.04
C VAL A 131 9.18 9.81 -6.48
N SER A 132 9.30 9.73 -5.16
CA SER A 132 10.58 9.72 -4.46
C SER A 132 10.69 8.52 -3.52
N PHE A 133 11.61 7.62 -3.81
CA PHE A 133 11.99 6.55 -2.90
C PHE A 133 13.13 7.01 -1.99
N HIS A 134 13.07 6.65 -0.73
CA HIS A 134 14.16 6.88 0.22
C HIS A 134 15.41 6.09 -0.19
N TRP A 135 16.59 6.62 0.14
CA TRP A 135 17.88 6.07 -0.31
C TRP A 135 18.06 4.58 0.03
N TRP A 136 17.60 4.16 1.20
CA TRP A 136 17.79 2.78 1.69
C TRP A 136 16.94 1.73 0.96
N VAL A 137 15.79 2.12 0.35
CA VAL A 137 14.96 1.18 -0.44
C VAL A 137 15.29 1.18 -1.93
N ARG A 138 16.01 2.19 -2.44
CA ARG A 138 16.29 2.32 -3.87
C ARG A 138 16.93 1.07 -4.50
N PRO A 139 17.92 0.39 -3.87
CA PRO A 139 18.50 -0.83 -4.43
C PRO A 139 17.46 -1.92 -4.63
N PHE A 140 16.54 -2.09 -3.65
CA PHE A 140 15.47 -3.09 -3.72
C PHE A 140 14.43 -2.73 -4.78
N VAL A 141 14.04 -1.45 -4.87
CA VAL A 141 13.13 -0.97 -5.91
C VAL A 141 13.73 -1.22 -7.29
N PHE A 142 14.99 -0.90 -7.50
CA PHE A 142 15.69 -1.13 -8.77
C PHE A 142 15.69 -2.62 -9.15
N LEU A 143 16.01 -3.49 -8.21
CA LEU A 143 16.02 -4.94 -8.42
C LEU A 143 14.61 -5.49 -8.75
N LEU A 144 13.57 -4.94 -8.14
CA LEU A 144 12.19 -5.40 -8.29
C LEU A 144 11.44 -4.74 -9.47
N GLN A 145 12.00 -3.73 -10.10
CA GLN A 145 11.38 -3.03 -11.24
C GLN A 145 10.85 -3.97 -12.35
N PRO A 146 11.62 -4.98 -12.82
CA PRO A 146 11.12 -5.90 -13.85
C PRO A 146 9.90 -6.71 -13.38
N VAL A 147 9.85 -7.04 -12.08
CA VAL A 147 8.71 -7.73 -11.47
C VAL A 147 7.51 -6.80 -11.43
N PHE A 148 7.66 -5.58 -10.93
CA PHE A 148 6.60 -4.58 -10.86
C PHE A 148 6.01 -4.27 -12.24
N LYS A 149 6.87 -4.10 -13.26
CA LYS A 149 6.44 -3.96 -14.65
C LYS A 149 5.65 -5.16 -15.12
N LYS A 150 6.13 -6.37 -14.88
CA LYS A 150 5.49 -7.62 -15.32
C LYS A 150 4.12 -7.84 -14.69
N ILE A 151 3.91 -7.43 -13.45
CA ILE A 151 2.62 -7.56 -12.75
C ILE A 151 1.70 -6.36 -12.97
N GLY A 152 2.17 -5.26 -13.60
CA GLY A 152 1.40 -4.03 -13.79
C GLY A 152 1.02 -3.34 -12.48
N GLN A 153 1.84 -3.51 -11.43
CA GLN A 153 1.58 -2.97 -10.09
C GLN A 153 2.86 -2.36 -9.51
N LEU A 154 2.71 -1.18 -8.87
CA LEU A 154 3.81 -0.48 -8.19
C LEU A 154 4.98 -0.11 -9.12
N TYR A 155 4.74 -0.09 -10.43
CA TYR A 155 5.73 0.32 -11.44
C TYR A 155 5.78 1.85 -11.57
N LEU A 156 6.03 2.50 -10.43
CA LEU A 156 5.89 3.96 -10.29
C LEU A 156 7.08 4.76 -10.85
N GLY A 157 8.14 4.14 -11.29
CA GLY A 157 9.36 4.85 -11.63
C GLY A 157 9.96 5.59 -10.41
N SER A 158 11.08 6.24 -10.61
CA SER A 158 11.68 7.13 -9.60
C SER A 158 12.02 8.44 -10.28
N SER A 159 11.04 9.32 -10.44
CA SER A 159 11.21 10.65 -11.03
C SER A 159 10.84 11.72 -10.03
N ARG A 160 11.76 12.63 -9.75
CA ARG A 160 11.48 13.84 -9.02
C ARG A 160 10.79 14.91 -9.88
N ILE A 161 10.84 14.75 -11.20
CA ILE A 161 10.14 15.58 -12.15
C ILE A 161 8.72 15.05 -12.23
N PRO A 162 7.69 15.87 -11.99
CA PRO A 162 6.30 15.46 -12.13
C PRO A 162 6.02 14.94 -13.55
N TYR A 163 5.35 13.82 -13.66
CA TYR A 163 4.88 13.28 -14.94
C TYR A 163 3.38 13.03 -14.88
N GLU A 164 2.73 13.10 -16.01
CA GLU A 164 1.30 12.84 -16.09
C GLU A 164 1.02 11.36 -15.86
N MET A 165 -0.02 11.12 -15.07
CA MET A 165 -0.46 9.78 -14.72
C MET A 165 -1.93 9.61 -15.09
N PRO A 166 -2.23 9.49 -16.40
CA PRO A 166 -3.59 9.27 -16.86
C PRO A 166 -4.16 7.99 -16.27
N GLY A 167 -5.46 7.94 -16.10
CA GLY A 167 -6.11 6.78 -15.53
C GLY A 167 -7.52 6.59 -16.04
N SER A 168 -8.11 5.48 -15.66
CA SER A 168 -9.53 5.17 -15.87
C SER A 168 -10.13 4.66 -14.57
N LEU A 169 -11.38 5.02 -14.34
CA LEU A 169 -12.16 4.58 -13.20
C LEU A 169 -13.38 3.81 -13.71
N CYS A 170 -13.63 2.63 -13.13
CA CYS A 170 -14.79 1.82 -13.49
C CYS A 170 -15.36 1.11 -12.26
N ARG A 171 -16.63 0.74 -12.31
CA ARG A 171 -17.21 -0.16 -11.30
C ARG A 171 -16.58 -1.53 -11.44
N PHE A 172 -16.32 -2.16 -10.30
CA PHE A 172 -15.67 -3.45 -10.25
C PHE A 172 -16.59 -4.50 -9.65
N GLN A 173 -16.82 -5.59 -10.38
CA GLN A 173 -17.57 -6.74 -9.92
C GLN A 173 -16.73 -8.01 -10.14
N HIS A 174 -16.58 -8.81 -9.10
CA HIS A 174 -15.83 -10.05 -9.18
C HIS A 174 -16.38 -11.04 -8.16
N PRO A 175 -16.50 -12.36 -8.47
CA PRO A 175 -17.09 -13.34 -7.54
C PRO A 175 -16.39 -13.46 -6.17
N LYS A 176 -15.11 -13.07 -6.08
CA LYS A 176 -14.34 -13.06 -4.83
C LYS A 176 -14.34 -11.71 -4.12
N GLU A 177 -15.01 -10.71 -4.68
CA GLU A 177 -15.11 -9.39 -4.07
C GLU A 177 -16.38 -9.35 -3.23
N GLU A 178 -16.22 -9.24 -1.91
CA GLU A 178 -17.32 -9.25 -0.95
C GLU A 178 -17.75 -7.83 -0.52
N ARG A 179 -16.96 -6.81 -0.92
CA ARG A 179 -17.26 -5.42 -0.61
C ARG A 179 -18.29 -4.87 -1.59
N GLU A 180 -19.09 -3.94 -1.12
CA GLU A 180 -20.10 -3.23 -1.93
C GLU A 180 -19.48 -2.02 -2.63
N ASN A 181 -20.07 -1.63 -3.77
CA ASN A 181 -19.74 -0.41 -4.52
C ASN A 181 -18.24 -0.25 -4.82
N VAL A 182 -17.56 -1.35 -5.15
CA VAL A 182 -16.12 -1.33 -5.44
C VAL A 182 -15.84 -0.64 -6.77
N ARG A 183 -14.82 0.21 -6.76
CA ARG A 183 -14.34 0.93 -7.94
C ARG A 183 -12.89 0.59 -8.20
N ALA A 184 -12.60 0.24 -9.44
CA ALA A 184 -11.25 0.01 -9.90
C ALA A 184 -10.67 1.29 -10.50
N TRP A 185 -9.57 1.76 -9.92
CA TRP A 185 -8.81 2.88 -10.47
C TRP A 185 -7.50 2.36 -11.06
N ILE A 186 -7.36 2.54 -12.37
CA ILE A 186 -6.23 2.07 -13.15
C ILE A 186 -5.43 3.29 -13.56
N ARG A 187 -4.13 3.25 -13.35
CA ARG A 187 -3.21 4.34 -13.71
C ARG A 187 -2.18 3.84 -14.70
N HIS A 188 -1.84 4.70 -15.63
CA HIS A 188 -0.84 4.45 -16.67
C HIS A 188 0.28 5.50 -16.58
N ASN A 189 1.45 5.14 -17.10
CA ASN A 189 2.50 6.13 -17.36
C ASN A 189 2.29 6.79 -18.74
N GLU A 190 3.15 7.75 -19.06
CA GLU A 190 3.13 8.46 -20.35
C GLU A 190 3.29 7.53 -21.58
N LYS A 191 3.81 6.31 -21.38
CA LYS A 191 3.96 5.28 -22.41
C LYS A 191 2.73 4.38 -22.55
N GLY A 192 1.69 4.62 -21.78
CA GLY A 192 0.49 3.78 -21.73
C GLY A 192 0.68 2.45 -20.99
N GLU A 193 1.81 2.24 -20.29
CA GLU A 193 2.02 1.05 -19.47
C GLU A 193 1.27 1.20 -18.14
N GLN A 194 0.56 0.14 -17.72
CA GLN A 194 -0.11 0.14 -16.42
C GLN A 194 0.93 0.19 -15.29
N VAL A 195 0.81 1.17 -14.43
CA VAL A 195 1.71 1.39 -13.30
C VAL A 195 1.07 1.06 -11.97
N PHE A 196 -0.25 1.16 -11.90
CA PHE A 196 -0.99 1.00 -10.67
C PHE A 196 -2.44 0.58 -10.94
N PHE A 197 -2.92 -0.37 -10.16
CA PHE A 197 -4.31 -0.81 -10.15
C PHE A 197 -4.76 -0.94 -8.70
N ALA A 198 -5.82 -0.24 -8.33
CA ALA A 198 -6.36 -0.31 -6.98
C ALA A 198 -7.87 -0.40 -6.97
N LEU A 199 -8.39 -1.13 -6.00
CA LEU A 199 -9.82 -1.31 -5.74
C LEU A 199 -10.21 -0.46 -4.54
N TYR A 200 -11.05 0.53 -4.77
CA TYR A 200 -11.58 1.46 -3.77
C TYR A 200 -12.95 0.98 -3.29
N ALA A 201 -13.14 0.96 -2.00
CA ALA A 201 -14.43 0.70 -1.36
C ALA A 201 -14.51 1.43 -0.03
N LEU A 202 -15.71 1.58 0.50
CA LEU A 202 -15.94 2.13 1.83
C LEU A 202 -16.43 1.04 2.77
N HIS A 203 -16.15 1.18 4.04
CA HIS A 203 -16.86 0.49 5.11
C HIS A 203 -17.00 1.41 6.32
N HIS A 204 -17.90 1.07 7.22
CA HIS A 204 -18.20 1.86 8.39
C HIS A 204 -18.11 0.97 9.64
N ASP A 205 -17.59 1.55 10.71
CA ASP A 205 -17.82 1.06 12.06
C ASP A 205 -18.79 2.00 12.80
N ALA A 206 -19.01 1.77 14.09
CA ALA A 206 -19.91 2.60 14.89
C ALA A 206 -19.45 4.07 15.03
N ALA A 207 -18.19 4.39 14.74
CA ALA A 207 -17.56 5.68 15.02
C ALA A 207 -17.12 6.44 13.76
N ALA A 208 -16.83 5.76 12.64
CA ALA A 208 -16.24 6.38 11.46
C ALA A 208 -16.51 5.60 10.17
N GLY A 209 -16.51 6.32 9.04
CA GLY A 209 -16.31 5.73 7.73
C GLY A 209 -14.82 5.55 7.43
N TYR A 210 -14.46 4.51 6.70
CA TYR A 210 -13.09 4.20 6.27
C TYR A 210 -13.03 4.04 4.77
N MET A 211 -11.94 4.51 4.19
CA MET A 211 -11.62 4.23 2.79
C MET A 211 -10.70 3.02 2.71
N ASN A 212 -11.11 2.00 1.96
CA ASN A 212 -10.35 0.79 1.71
C ASN A 212 -9.73 0.86 0.34
N ILE A 213 -8.41 0.81 0.28
CA ILE A 213 -7.65 0.78 -0.98
C ILE A 213 -6.96 -0.57 -1.06
N ALA A 214 -7.44 -1.43 -1.93
CA ALA A 214 -6.91 -2.77 -2.08
C ALA A 214 -6.08 -2.89 -3.36
N LEU A 215 -4.86 -3.41 -3.23
CA LEU A 215 -3.95 -3.70 -4.33
C LEU A 215 -3.85 -5.20 -4.52
N PRO A 216 -4.47 -5.76 -5.56
CA PRO A 216 -4.28 -7.16 -5.91
C PRO A 216 -2.84 -7.44 -6.32
N LEU A 217 -2.24 -8.46 -5.70
CA LEU A 217 -0.89 -8.94 -5.96
C LEU A 217 -0.93 -10.43 -6.31
N PRO A 218 0.09 -11.00 -6.95
CA PRO A 218 0.15 -12.44 -7.16
C PRO A 218 0.01 -13.19 -5.84
N TYR A 219 -0.96 -14.10 -5.76
CA TYR A 219 -1.28 -14.93 -4.59
C TYR A 219 -1.60 -14.18 -3.28
N SER A 220 -1.72 -12.86 -3.34
CA SER A 220 -1.97 -12.04 -2.16
C SER A 220 -2.66 -10.74 -2.52
N GLN A 221 -3.03 -9.98 -1.50
CA GLN A 221 -3.57 -8.64 -1.64
C GLN A 221 -3.11 -7.78 -0.49
N LEU A 222 -2.70 -6.56 -0.81
CA LEU A 222 -2.43 -5.51 0.17
C LEU A 222 -3.65 -4.61 0.26
N THR A 223 -4.22 -4.43 1.46
CA THR A 223 -5.33 -3.52 1.70
C THR A 223 -4.91 -2.45 2.70
N ALA A 224 -4.98 -1.19 2.29
CA ALA A 224 -4.90 -0.05 3.18
C ALA A 224 -6.31 0.32 3.64
N ILE A 225 -6.54 0.33 4.94
CA ILE A 225 -7.75 0.86 5.57
C ILE A 225 -7.39 2.20 6.18
N LEU A 226 -7.97 3.25 5.62
CA LEU A 226 -7.59 4.62 5.92
C LEU A 226 -8.76 5.34 6.62
N LYS A 227 -8.45 5.93 7.76
CA LYS A 227 -9.38 6.78 8.52
C LYS A 227 -9.26 8.22 8.06
N PRO A 228 -10.38 8.92 7.80
CA PRO A 228 -10.38 10.32 7.40
C PRO A 228 -10.26 11.27 8.59
N PHE A 229 -9.62 12.42 8.36
CA PHE A 229 -9.46 13.52 9.30
C PHE A 229 -9.58 14.87 8.58
N ASN A 230 -10.04 15.89 9.28
CA ASN A 230 -9.93 17.28 8.85
C ASN A 230 -8.72 17.97 9.51
N GLU A 231 -7.99 18.74 8.73
CA GLU A 231 -7.04 19.73 9.22
C GLU A 231 -7.34 21.06 8.54
N LYS A 232 -8.13 21.93 9.18
CA LYS A 232 -8.76 23.10 8.56
C LYS A 232 -9.64 22.67 7.37
N GLU A 233 -9.30 23.09 6.14
CA GLU A 233 -9.96 22.72 4.89
C GLU A 233 -9.28 21.56 4.15
N ASP A 234 -8.16 21.06 4.71
CA ASP A 234 -7.42 19.93 4.16
C ASP A 234 -8.15 18.62 4.46
N PHE A 235 -7.93 17.63 3.62
CA PHE A 235 -8.40 16.28 3.81
C PHE A 235 -7.23 15.32 4.01
N LEU A 236 -7.26 14.60 5.12
CA LEU A 236 -6.24 13.61 5.46
C LEU A 236 -6.86 12.22 5.55
N LEU A 237 -6.18 11.26 4.93
CA LEU A 237 -6.43 9.82 5.11
C LEU A 237 -5.21 9.19 5.77
N LYS A 238 -5.39 8.46 6.85
CA LYS A 238 -4.29 7.84 7.60
C LYS A 238 -4.63 6.39 7.98
N SER A 239 -3.64 5.51 7.87
CA SER A 239 -3.70 4.13 8.37
C SER A 239 -3.34 4.01 9.85
N THR A 240 -3.07 5.14 10.51
CA THR A 240 -2.69 5.20 11.92
C THR A 240 -3.57 6.16 12.69
N CYS A 241 -3.93 5.77 13.91
CA CYS A 241 -4.61 6.64 14.86
C CYS A 241 -3.70 7.04 16.02
N PRO A 242 -4.06 8.10 16.75
CA PRO A 242 -3.42 8.40 18.03
C PRO A 242 -3.45 7.20 18.97
N LYS A 243 -2.42 7.07 19.81
CA LYS A 243 -2.30 5.98 20.80
C LYS A 243 -3.58 5.88 21.64
N GLY A 244 -4.16 4.68 21.69
CA GLY A 244 -5.34 4.38 22.49
C GLY A 244 -6.67 4.36 21.73
N SER A 245 -6.70 4.65 20.42
CA SER A 245 -7.89 4.43 19.60
C SER A 245 -7.90 2.99 19.06
N THR A 246 -9.06 2.36 19.14
CA THR A 246 -9.34 1.04 18.59
C THR A 246 -10.18 1.23 17.33
N GLY A 247 -9.56 1.24 16.18
CA GLY A 247 -10.25 1.32 14.89
C GLY A 247 -9.71 0.27 13.91
N ASP A 248 -10.29 0.24 12.73
CA ASP A 248 -9.92 -0.73 11.69
C ASP A 248 -8.75 -0.27 10.83
N GLU A 249 -8.29 0.98 11.01
CA GLU A 249 -7.19 1.55 10.25
C GLU A 249 -5.90 0.73 10.34
N GLY A 250 -5.23 0.58 9.20
CA GLY A 250 -3.99 -0.18 9.07
C GLY A 250 -3.71 -0.62 7.65
N LEU A 251 -2.55 -1.23 7.44
CA LEU A 251 -2.23 -1.95 6.23
C LEU A 251 -2.27 -3.45 6.51
N TYR A 252 -3.03 -4.17 5.71
CA TYR A 252 -3.27 -5.59 5.88
C TYR A 252 -2.82 -6.35 4.64
N LEU A 253 -2.02 -7.40 4.85
CA LEU A 253 -1.70 -8.37 3.82
C LEU A 253 -2.65 -9.56 3.96
N HIS A 254 -3.43 -9.80 2.92
CA HIS A 254 -4.29 -10.96 2.82
C HIS A 254 -3.68 -11.99 1.85
N THR A 255 -3.56 -13.22 2.32
CA THR A 255 -3.16 -14.38 1.53
C THR A 255 -4.28 -15.42 1.59
N PRO A 256 -4.28 -16.50 0.79
CA PRO A 256 -5.28 -17.56 0.92
C PRO A 256 -5.35 -18.22 2.30
N PHE A 257 -4.30 -18.08 3.11
CA PHE A 257 -4.18 -18.77 4.40
C PHE A 257 -4.33 -17.86 5.61
N ILE A 258 -3.96 -16.59 5.48
CA ILE A 258 -3.88 -15.67 6.63
C ILE A 258 -4.04 -14.21 6.20
N THR A 259 -4.69 -13.44 7.07
CA THR A 259 -4.71 -11.96 7.00
C THR A 259 -3.92 -11.42 8.17
N MET A 260 -2.92 -10.57 7.89
CA MET A 260 -2.07 -9.97 8.92
C MET A 260 -1.97 -8.45 8.75
N LYS A 261 -1.94 -7.73 9.87
CA LYS A 261 -1.61 -6.30 9.90
C LYS A 261 -0.10 -6.13 9.74
N LEU A 262 0.30 -5.34 8.76
CA LEU A 262 1.72 -5.04 8.52
C LEU A 262 2.21 -3.90 9.41
N PRO A 263 3.50 -3.86 9.76
CA PRO A 263 4.12 -2.74 10.46
C PRO A 263 4.40 -1.57 9.50
N MET A 264 3.40 -1.24 8.71
CA MET A 264 3.44 -0.17 7.71
C MET A 264 2.45 0.92 8.05
N GLU A 265 2.78 2.13 7.67
CA GLU A 265 1.93 3.30 7.78
C GLU A 265 1.76 3.94 6.41
N GLU A 266 0.55 4.40 6.13
CA GLU A 266 0.21 5.12 4.92
C GLU A 266 -0.59 6.36 5.28
N SER A 267 -0.29 7.46 4.61
CA SER A 267 -1.03 8.71 4.76
C SER A 267 -1.12 9.47 3.45
N PHE A 268 -2.28 10.05 3.22
CA PHE A 268 -2.53 11.02 2.17
C PHE A 268 -2.91 12.34 2.82
N HIS A 269 -2.26 13.42 2.42
CA HIS A 269 -2.59 14.76 2.85
C HIS A 269 -2.90 15.63 1.63
N MET A 270 -4.17 15.96 1.46
CA MET A 270 -4.66 16.76 0.35
C MET A 270 -4.92 18.19 0.80
N LYS A 271 -4.39 19.14 0.04
CA LYS A 271 -4.48 20.58 0.29
C LYS A 271 -5.06 21.29 -0.93
N PRO A 272 -6.04 22.17 -0.75
CA PRO A 272 -6.48 23.03 -1.84
C PRO A 272 -5.39 24.07 -2.15
N GLU A 273 -5.14 24.33 -3.42
CA GLU A 273 -4.28 25.43 -3.88
C GLU A 273 -5.12 26.57 -4.44
N THR A 274 -6.11 26.24 -5.25
CA THR A 274 -7.09 27.14 -5.83
C THR A 274 -8.45 26.47 -5.86
N ASP A 275 -9.47 27.16 -6.34
CA ASP A 275 -10.80 26.57 -6.56
C ASP A 275 -10.80 25.44 -7.62
N GLN A 276 -9.73 25.30 -8.39
CA GLN A 276 -9.61 24.33 -9.48
C GLN A 276 -8.38 23.43 -9.37
N SER A 277 -7.50 23.65 -8.41
CA SER A 277 -6.30 22.85 -8.22
C SER A 277 -6.10 22.47 -6.77
N LEU A 278 -5.50 21.30 -6.57
CA LEU A 278 -5.08 20.78 -5.26
C LEU A 278 -3.77 20.04 -5.35
N THR A 279 -3.05 19.98 -4.24
CA THR A 279 -1.89 19.11 -4.07
C THR A 279 -2.20 17.97 -3.12
N ALA A 280 -1.51 16.84 -3.31
CA ALA A 280 -1.57 15.75 -2.35
C ALA A 280 -0.17 15.18 -2.10
N VAL A 281 0.10 14.87 -0.83
CA VAL A 281 1.31 14.16 -0.43
C VAL A 281 0.91 12.78 0.08
N HIS A 282 1.37 11.75 -0.62
CA HIS A 282 1.21 10.37 -0.21
C HIS A 282 2.53 9.87 0.37
N GLN A 283 2.52 9.50 1.64
CA GLN A 283 3.70 8.99 2.34
C GLN A 283 3.46 7.60 2.86
N MET A 284 4.45 6.73 2.66
CA MET A 284 4.47 5.39 3.23
C MET A 284 5.72 5.19 4.09
N LYS A 285 5.53 4.51 5.23
CA LYS A 285 6.58 4.17 6.18
C LYS A 285 6.56 2.67 6.49
N LEU A 286 7.72 2.11 6.77
CA LEU A 286 7.90 0.75 7.27
C LEU A 286 8.60 0.84 8.64
N PHE A 287 8.01 0.27 9.69
CA PHE A 287 8.47 0.44 11.09
C PHE A 287 8.69 1.91 11.48
N GLY A 288 7.83 2.82 11.01
CA GLY A 288 7.96 4.25 11.24
C GLY A 288 9.00 4.97 10.37
N ILE A 289 9.80 4.25 9.56
CA ILE A 289 10.84 4.82 8.69
C ILE A 289 10.25 5.09 7.30
N PRO A 290 10.29 6.34 6.78
CA PRO A 290 9.78 6.64 5.45
C PRO A 290 10.54 5.85 4.36
N PHE A 291 9.81 5.29 3.39
CA PHE A 291 10.42 4.62 2.25
C PHE A 291 9.93 5.14 0.90
N LEU A 292 8.68 5.67 0.86
CA LEU A 292 8.08 6.23 -0.35
C LEU A 292 7.38 7.54 -0.02
N THR A 293 7.58 8.54 -0.87
CA THR A 293 6.81 9.78 -0.88
C THR A 293 6.44 10.12 -2.31
N ILE A 294 5.16 10.39 -2.56
CA ILE A 294 4.64 10.83 -3.86
C ILE A 294 4.00 12.19 -3.66
N HIS A 295 4.42 13.16 -4.45
CA HIS A 295 3.79 14.46 -4.53
C HIS A 295 2.91 14.51 -5.77
N TYR A 296 1.64 14.78 -5.57
CA TYR A 296 0.68 14.97 -6.64
C TYR A 296 0.34 16.45 -6.80
N HIS A 297 0.24 16.86 -8.05
CA HIS A 297 -0.40 18.10 -8.45
C HIS A 297 -1.60 17.73 -9.31
N ILE A 298 -2.76 18.26 -8.96
CA ILE A 298 -4.04 17.81 -9.47
C ILE A 298 -4.82 19.05 -9.91
N ASP A 299 -5.02 19.17 -11.22
CA ASP A 299 -5.69 20.29 -11.85
C ASP A 299 -7.02 19.87 -12.45
N SER A 300 -8.07 20.63 -12.23
CA SER A 300 -9.34 20.45 -12.94
C SER A 300 -9.12 20.66 -14.44
N GLU A 301 -9.52 19.70 -15.27
CA GLU A 301 -9.57 19.91 -16.71
C GLU A 301 -10.62 20.99 -16.99
N SER A 302 -10.17 22.20 -17.31
CA SER A 302 -11.05 23.19 -17.92
C SER A 302 -11.45 22.62 -19.29
N HIS A 303 -12.74 22.39 -19.52
CA HIS A 303 -13.24 22.16 -20.86
C HIS A 303 -12.77 23.33 -21.75
N HIS A 304 -11.70 23.13 -22.49
CA HIS A 304 -11.46 23.90 -23.69
C HIS A 304 -12.59 23.57 -24.65
N VAL A 305 -13.70 24.26 -24.51
CA VAL A 305 -14.66 24.40 -25.58
C VAL A 305 -13.90 25.15 -26.66
N SER A 306 -13.32 24.41 -27.61
CA SER A 306 -12.84 24.97 -28.86
C SER A 306 -14.04 25.62 -29.55
N GLN A 307 -13.99 26.94 -29.58
CA GLN A 307 -14.83 27.76 -30.48
C GLN A 307 -14.49 27.46 -31.94
#